data_4e9d67afa32ac79b67f8b82923cb8da8
#
_entry.id   4e9d67afa32ac79b67f8b82923cb8da8
#
_cell.length_a   1.000
_cell.length_b   1.000
_cell.length_c   1.000
_cell.angle_alpha   90.00
_cell.angle_beta   90.00
_cell.angle_gamma   90.00
#
_symmetry.space_group_name_H-M   'P 1'
#
loop_
_entity.id
_entity.type
_entity.pdbx_description
1 polymer ?
#
loop_
_entity_poly.entity_id
_entity_poly.type
_entity_poly.pdbx_seq_one_letter_code
_entity_poly.pdbx_strand_id
1 'polypeptide(L)'
;LSVSSAASDVYKRQMLHFVGGKGSFDHTHGPLFIDENFANIRGPGEAIGIHSGNHEGLQRNHYRFQNGKFHCAQVNILLALNDIGPGDGGTVVIPASHKSNIEHPEFRENKMLKGGKVSSADGMTASVEVHLKAGDGLLFVDSLCHGSAKRVNNGERRIVVYRYGPSWGFFRHPYRPSAQLLKRLSKFQKSIVMPHEKVLTPSNKNSC
;
A
#
# COMPACT_ATOMS: atom_id res chain seq x y z
N LEU A 1 -1.44 -8.33 -20.92
CA LEU A 1 -2.14 -7.25 -20.21
C LEU A 1 -1.36 -5.95 -20.39
N SER A 2 -1.71 -5.22 -21.43
CA SER A 2 -1.27 -3.82 -21.58
C SER A 2 -2.15 -2.98 -20.64
N VAL A 3 -1.71 -2.78 -19.41
CA VAL A 3 -2.24 -1.68 -18.62
C VAL A 3 -1.93 -0.42 -19.41
N SER A 4 -2.96 0.28 -19.87
CA SER A 4 -2.83 1.51 -20.62
C SER A 4 -1.82 2.43 -19.91
N SER A 5 -0.84 2.94 -20.63
CA SER A 5 0.16 3.88 -20.09
C SER A 5 -0.51 5.08 -19.40
N ALA A 6 -1.68 5.50 -19.88
CA ALA A 6 -2.47 6.58 -19.30
C ALA A 6 -2.99 6.23 -17.89
N ALA A 7 -3.51 5.02 -17.66
CA ALA A 7 -3.94 4.59 -16.32
C ALA A 7 -2.75 4.58 -15.34
N SER A 8 -1.61 4.07 -15.78
CA SER A 8 -0.37 4.08 -14.99
C SER A 8 0.05 5.51 -14.59
N ASP A 9 -0.09 6.49 -15.48
CA ASP A 9 0.30 7.88 -15.19
C ASP A 9 -0.68 8.60 -14.28
N VAL A 10 -1.96 8.26 -14.33
CA VAL A 10 -2.96 8.77 -13.38
C VAL A 10 -2.65 8.28 -11.96
N TYR A 11 -2.43 6.99 -11.78
CA TYR A 11 -2.09 6.44 -10.47
C TYR A 11 -0.78 7.02 -9.91
N LYS A 12 0.26 7.14 -10.74
CA LYS A 12 1.53 7.76 -10.31
C LYS A 12 1.36 9.18 -9.81
N ARG A 13 0.54 10.00 -10.49
CA ARG A 13 0.26 11.38 -10.05
C ARG A 13 -0.48 11.40 -8.71
N GLN A 14 -1.43 10.51 -8.51
CA GLN A 14 -2.15 10.38 -7.24
C GLN A 14 -1.22 9.95 -6.12
N MET A 15 -0.39 8.91 -6.33
CA MET A 15 0.60 8.46 -5.35
C MET A 15 1.55 9.57 -4.97
N LEU A 16 2.09 10.29 -5.97
CA LEU A 16 2.98 11.41 -5.76
C LEU A 16 2.32 12.52 -4.92
N HIS A 17 1.04 12.82 -5.17
CA HIS A 17 0.30 13.81 -4.42
C HIS A 17 0.20 13.43 -2.93
N PHE A 18 -0.12 12.18 -2.63
CA PHE A 18 -0.30 11.72 -1.25
C PHE A 18 1.00 11.58 -0.47
N VAL A 19 2.13 11.31 -1.11
CA VAL A 19 3.42 11.24 -0.40
C VAL A 19 4.09 12.61 -0.21
N GLY A 20 3.48 13.71 -0.69
CA GLY A 20 3.96 15.08 -0.45
C GLY A 20 4.39 15.87 -1.69
N GLY A 21 4.30 15.27 -2.87
CA GLY A 21 4.62 15.92 -4.14
C GLY A 21 6.12 16.05 -4.43
N LYS A 22 6.43 16.73 -5.53
CA LYS A 22 7.81 16.86 -6.04
C LYS A 22 8.79 17.55 -5.08
N GLY A 23 8.31 18.42 -4.22
CA GLY A 23 9.15 19.15 -3.27
C GLY A 23 9.52 18.36 -2.01
N SER A 24 9.07 17.12 -1.87
CA SER A 24 9.34 16.29 -0.69
C SER A 24 10.63 15.48 -0.79
N PHE A 25 11.37 15.59 -1.90
CA PHE A 25 12.52 14.74 -2.23
C PHE A 25 13.68 15.59 -2.72
N ASP A 26 14.88 15.06 -2.56
CA ASP A 26 16.07 15.66 -3.13
C ASP A 26 16.18 15.37 -4.65
N HIS A 27 17.17 16.00 -5.28
CA HIS A 27 17.41 15.87 -6.72
C HIS A 27 18.00 14.52 -7.13
N THR A 28 18.46 13.71 -6.19
CA THR A 28 19.09 12.41 -6.44
C THR A 28 18.06 11.30 -6.46
N HIS A 29 17.03 11.41 -5.62
CA HIS A 29 16.01 10.39 -5.43
C HIS A 29 14.70 10.80 -6.07
N GLY A 30 14.06 9.86 -6.74
CA GLY A 30 12.73 10.07 -7.30
C GLY A 30 11.69 10.35 -6.22
N PRO A 31 10.58 10.99 -6.60
CA PRO A 31 9.54 11.40 -5.65
C PRO A 31 8.72 10.23 -5.10
N LEU A 32 8.85 9.05 -5.68
CA LEU A 32 8.17 7.83 -5.26
C LEU A 32 9.13 6.67 -5.24
N PHE A 33 8.92 5.77 -4.30
CA PHE A 33 9.56 4.48 -4.25
C PHE A 33 8.52 3.37 -4.14
N ILE A 34 8.71 2.29 -4.90
CA ILE A 34 7.89 1.09 -4.76
C ILE A 34 8.49 0.22 -3.64
N ASP A 35 7.84 0.25 -2.49
CA ASP A 35 8.32 -0.44 -1.30
C ASP A 35 8.04 -1.95 -1.39
N GLU A 36 6.91 -2.31 -2.00
CA GLU A 36 6.52 -3.70 -2.19
C GLU A 36 5.54 -3.86 -3.34
N ASN A 37 5.64 -5.00 -4.05
CA ASN A 37 4.61 -5.44 -4.97
C ASN A 37 4.45 -6.95 -4.92
N PHE A 38 3.23 -7.43 -4.99
CA PHE A 38 2.93 -8.85 -5.03
C PHE A 38 1.54 -9.13 -5.61
N ALA A 39 1.33 -10.37 -6.05
CA ALA A 39 0.00 -10.86 -6.38
C ALA A 39 -0.60 -11.56 -5.17
N ASN A 40 -1.86 -11.25 -4.87
CA ASN A 40 -2.65 -11.94 -3.86
C ASN A 40 -3.74 -12.74 -4.58
N ILE A 41 -3.59 -14.06 -4.56
CA ILE A 41 -4.52 -15.02 -5.17
C ILE A 41 -5.11 -15.85 -4.06
N ARG A 42 -6.45 -15.83 -3.93
CA ARG A 42 -7.15 -16.51 -2.84
C ARG A 42 -8.37 -17.27 -3.35
N GLY A 43 -8.42 -18.56 -3.01
CA GLY A 43 -9.63 -19.36 -3.09
C GLY A 43 -10.60 -19.12 -1.92
N PRO A 44 -11.64 -19.93 -1.75
CA PRO A 44 -12.51 -19.94 -0.58
C PRO A 44 -11.69 -20.10 0.70
N GLY A 45 -12.06 -19.36 1.74
CA GLY A 45 -11.34 -19.42 3.01
C GLY A 45 -11.56 -18.17 3.86
N GLU A 46 -10.84 -18.13 4.97
CA GLU A 46 -11.00 -17.12 6.01
C GLU A 46 -10.59 -15.71 5.55
N ALA A 47 -11.13 -14.72 6.24
CA ALA A 47 -10.82 -13.32 6.07
C ALA A 47 -9.33 -13.01 6.37
N ILE A 48 -8.81 -11.92 5.82
CA ILE A 48 -7.61 -11.28 6.34
C ILE A 48 -8.05 -10.32 7.42
N GLY A 49 -7.57 -10.54 8.64
CA GLY A 49 -7.93 -9.70 9.79
C GLY A 49 -7.60 -8.24 9.57
N ILE A 50 -8.37 -7.41 10.23
CA ILE A 50 -8.17 -5.96 10.20
C ILE A 50 -6.77 -5.60 10.72
N HIS A 51 -6.12 -4.67 10.06
CA HIS A 51 -4.78 -4.19 10.42
C HIS A 51 -4.60 -2.73 10.00
N SER A 52 -3.43 -2.17 10.27
CA SER A 52 -3.15 -0.75 10.11
C SER A 52 -4.09 0.12 10.98
N GLY A 53 -4.51 1.29 10.52
CA GLY A 53 -5.41 2.12 11.31
C GLY A 53 -4.76 2.64 12.59
N ASN A 54 -3.91 3.63 12.48
CA ASN A 54 -3.31 4.34 13.63
C ASN A 54 -2.59 3.43 14.66
N HIS A 55 -1.93 2.39 14.19
CA HIS A 55 -1.21 1.45 15.02
C HIS A 55 0.10 2.10 15.52
N GLU A 56 0.32 2.08 16.81
CA GLU A 56 1.53 2.66 17.42
C GLU A 56 2.81 2.07 16.85
N GLY A 57 3.80 2.93 16.60
CA GLY A 57 5.15 2.55 16.19
C GLY A 57 5.32 2.16 14.72
N LEU A 58 4.27 2.17 13.93
CA LEU A 58 4.38 1.86 12.51
C LEU A 58 4.47 3.12 11.66
N GLN A 59 5.68 3.48 11.22
CA GLN A 59 5.90 4.67 10.40
C GLN A 59 5.11 4.69 9.10
N ARG A 60 4.84 3.52 8.49
CA ARG A 60 4.01 3.42 7.29
C ARG A 60 2.56 3.87 7.51
N ASN A 61 2.07 3.87 8.75
CA ASN A 61 0.76 4.38 9.13
C ASN A 61 0.74 5.90 9.33
N HIS A 62 1.84 6.58 9.04
CA HIS A 62 1.88 8.02 9.14
C HIS A 62 1.00 8.66 8.07
N TYR A 63 -0.03 9.40 8.52
CA TYR A 63 -0.88 10.23 7.68
C TYR A 63 -0.89 11.65 8.23
N ARG A 64 -0.54 12.61 7.40
CA ARG A 64 -0.54 14.02 7.78
C ARG A 64 -0.98 14.87 6.61
N PHE A 65 -1.88 15.81 6.89
CA PHE A 65 -2.20 16.89 5.96
C PHE A 65 -1.87 18.22 6.62
N GLN A 66 -0.94 18.96 6.05
CA GLN A 66 -0.46 20.22 6.59
C GLN A 66 -0.11 21.19 5.47
N ASN A 67 -0.52 22.46 5.63
CA ASN A 67 -0.24 23.52 4.66
C ASN A 67 -0.67 23.15 3.22
N GLY A 68 -1.85 22.53 3.09
CA GLY A 68 -2.40 22.12 1.80
C GLY A 68 -1.72 20.92 1.15
N LYS A 69 -0.82 20.22 1.85
CA LYS A 69 -0.10 19.05 1.31
C LYS A 69 -0.32 17.81 2.17
N PHE A 70 -0.40 16.67 1.49
CA PHE A 70 -0.37 15.37 2.14
C PHE A 70 1.06 14.92 2.40
N HIS A 71 1.26 14.20 3.49
CA HIS A 71 2.49 13.54 3.88
C HIS A 71 2.13 12.15 4.39
N CYS A 72 1.97 11.20 3.48
CA CYS A 72 1.65 9.81 3.81
C CYS A 72 2.92 8.96 3.67
N ALA A 73 3.20 8.14 4.65
CA ALA A 73 4.40 7.31 4.62
C ALA A 73 4.24 6.10 3.68
N GLN A 74 3.01 5.62 3.47
CA GLN A 74 2.73 4.56 2.50
C GLN A 74 1.34 4.72 1.89
N VAL A 75 1.27 4.51 0.58
CA VAL A 75 0.04 4.51 -0.20
C VAL A 75 -0.05 3.22 -0.99
N ASN A 76 -1.20 2.56 -0.90
CA ASN A 76 -1.46 1.28 -1.54
C ASN A 76 -2.39 1.45 -2.74
N ILE A 77 -2.16 0.65 -3.76
CA ILE A 77 -3.14 0.40 -4.81
C ILE A 77 -3.33 -1.10 -4.97
N LEU A 78 -4.58 -1.54 -4.92
CA LEU A 78 -5.00 -2.90 -5.20
C LEU A 78 -5.69 -2.93 -6.55
N LEU A 79 -5.06 -3.53 -7.55
CA LEU A 79 -5.62 -3.68 -8.89
C LEU A 79 -6.34 -5.03 -8.99
N ALA A 80 -7.64 -5.01 -9.26
CA ALA A 80 -8.44 -6.21 -9.46
C ALA A 80 -8.15 -6.82 -10.84
N LEU A 81 -7.76 -8.09 -10.89
CA LEU A 81 -7.54 -8.83 -12.14
C LEU A 81 -8.78 -9.61 -12.59
N ASN A 82 -9.76 -9.75 -11.73
CA ASN A 82 -11.09 -10.29 -12.01
C ASN A 82 -12.11 -9.55 -11.16
N ASP A 83 -13.40 -9.72 -11.48
CA ASP A 83 -14.48 -9.13 -10.72
C ASP A 83 -14.45 -9.61 -9.27
N ILE A 84 -14.71 -8.72 -8.34
CA ILE A 84 -14.77 -8.96 -6.89
C ILE A 84 -16.11 -8.39 -6.40
N GLY A 85 -17.05 -9.27 -6.15
CA GLY A 85 -18.38 -8.94 -5.66
C GLY A 85 -18.66 -9.53 -4.27
N PRO A 86 -19.92 -9.52 -3.85
CA PRO A 86 -20.33 -10.12 -2.59
C PRO A 86 -19.92 -11.59 -2.48
N GLY A 87 -19.30 -11.96 -1.35
CA GLY A 87 -18.83 -13.33 -1.11
C GLY A 87 -17.50 -13.69 -1.78
N ASP A 88 -16.89 -12.77 -2.55
CA ASP A 88 -15.60 -12.98 -3.18
C ASP A 88 -14.42 -12.62 -2.27
N GLY A 89 -14.69 -12.17 -1.05
CA GLY A 89 -13.67 -11.79 -0.07
C GLY A 89 -13.02 -10.46 -0.42
N GLY A 90 -13.83 -9.46 -0.73
CA GLY A 90 -13.38 -8.11 -1.07
C GLY A 90 -12.56 -7.45 0.05
N THR A 91 -11.89 -6.37 -0.30
CA THR A 91 -11.18 -5.58 0.71
C THR A 91 -12.19 -4.91 1.62
N VAL A 92 -12.03 -5.07 2.93
CA VAL A 92 -12.83 -4.39 3.94
C VAL A 92 -12.04 -3.22 4.47
N VAL A 93 -12.69 -2.07 4.57
CA VAL A 93 -12.10 -0.82 5.08
C VAL A 93 -13.00 -0.18 6.12
N ILE A 94 -12.42 0.58 7.04
CA ILE A 94 -13.16 1.50 7.90
C ILE A 94 -12.93 2.92 7.38
N PRO A 95 -13.91 3.52 6.69
CA PRO A 95 -13.76 4.84 6.11
C PRO A 95 -13.36 5.90 7.15
N ALA A 96 -12.47 6.81 6.76
CA ALA A 96 -11.92 7.88 7.58
C ALA A 96 -11.03 7.45 8.78
N SER A 97 -10.83 6.17 9.04
CA SER A 97 -9.98 5.69 10.15
C SER A 97 -8.52 6.18 10.06
N HIS A 98 -8.02 6.47 8.87
CA HIS A 98 -6.68 7.06 8.67
C HIS A 98 -6.53 8.48 9.26
N LYS A 99 -7.63 9.16 9.58
CA LYS A 99 -7.65 10.48 10.19
C LYS A 99 -7.83 10.43 11.72
N SER A 100 -8.13 9.26 12.25
CA SER A 100 -8.32 9.07 13.68
C SER A 100 -6.98 9.14 14.43
N ASN A 101 -6.98 9.77 15.61
CA ASN A 101 -5.87 9.73 16.55
C ASN A 101 -6.01 8.62 17.58
N ILE A 102 -7.08 7.83 17.50
CA ILE A 102 -7.36 6.72 18.38
C ILE A 102 -7.61 5.44 17.58
N GLU A 103 -7.25 4.33 18.16
CA GLU A 103 -7.54 3.01 17.63
C GLU A 103 -9.06 2.75 17.62
N HIS A 104 -9.56 2.05 16.59
CA HIS A 104 -10.97 1.66 16.57
C HIS A 104 -11.31 0.77 17.78
N PRO A 105 -12.46 0.99 18.49
CA PRO A 105 -12.79 0.24 19.71
C PRO A 105 -12.73 -1.28 19.54
N GLU A 106 -13.20 -1.79 18.41
CA GLU A 106 -13.23 -3.23 18.10
C GLU A 106 -11.94 -3.74 17.46
N PHE A 107 -10.90 -2.90 17.32
CA PHE A 107 -9.70 -3.27 16.58
C PHE A 107 -8.94 -4.42 17.23
N ARG A 108 -8.85 -4.42 18.56
CA ARG A 108 -8.12 -5.44 19.31
C ARG A 108 -8.69 -6.84 19.15
N GLU A 109 -10.01 -6.93 19.03
CA GLU A 109 -10.74 -8.19 18.83
C GLU A 109 -10.64 -8.72 17.41
N ASN A 110 -10.51 -7.82 16.45
CA ASN A 110 -10.58 -8.08 15.02
C ASN A 110 -9.24 -7.94 14.28
N LYS A 111 -8.17 -7.55 14.96
CA LYS A 111 -6.86 -7.42 14.31
C LYS A 111 -6.23 -8.77 13.97
N MET A 112 -5.33 -8.74 13.02
CA MET A 112 -4.52 -9.89 12.66
C MET A 112 -3.62 -10.31 13.83
N LEU A 113 -3.90 -11.47 14.43
CA LEU A 113 -3.10 -12.02 15.52
C LEU A 113 -1.91 -12.81 14.96
N LYS A 114 -0.74 -12.64 15.57
CA LYS A 114 0.40 -13.56 15.37
C LYS A 114 -0.02 -14.95 15.80
N GLY A 115 0.05 -15.95 14.92
CA GLY A 115 -0.26 -17.33 15.25
C GLY A 115 -1.49 -17.95 14.56
N GLY A 116 -2.02 -17.29 13.52
CA GLY A 116 -2.96 -17.94 12.59
C GLY A 116 -4.44 -17.93 12.97
N LYS A 117 -4.84 -17.37 14.10
CA LYS A 117 -6.25 -17.04 14.33
C LYS A 117 -6.51 -15.67 13.74
N VAL A 118 -7.15 -15.67 12.58
CA VAL A 118 -7.57 -14.45 11.89
C VAL A 118 -8.99 -14.16 12.33
N SER A 119 -9.17 -13.06 13.04
CA SER A 119 -10.51 -12.52 13.26
C SER A 119 -10.99 -11.85 11.98
N SER A 120 -12.25 -12.08 11.64
CA SER A 120 -12.87 -11.48 10.46
C SER A 120 -13.07 -9.98 10.65
N ALA A 121 -12.79 -9.19 9.61
CA ALA A 121 -13.23 -7.81 9.54
C ALA A 121 -14.73 -7.69 9.23
N ASP A 122 -15.37 -8.83 8.93
CA ASP A 122 -16.79 -8.89 8.59
C ASP A 122 -17.63 -8.50 9.84
N GLY A 123 -18.50 -7.54 9.66
CA GLY A 123 -19.40 -7.09 10.72
C GLY A 123 -18.83 -6.11 11.74
N MET A 124 -17.58 -5.66 11.60
CA MET A 124 -17.08 -4.55 12.43
C MET A 124 -17.91 -3.29 12.20
N THR A 125 -18.14 -2.56 13.26
CA THR A 125 -18.87 -1.28 13.19
C THR A 125 -18.21 -0.33 12.20
N ALA A 126 -19.01 0.24 11.30
CA ALA A 126 -18.60 1.13 10.21
C ALA A 126 -17.66 0.51 9.16
N SER A 127 -17.47 -0.80 9.15
CA SER A 127 -16.71 -1.45 8.08
C SER A 127 -17.53 -1.51 6.78
N VAL A 128 -16.81 -1.41 5.65
CA VAL A 128 -17.38 -1.47 4.31
C VAL A 128 -16.56 -2.43 3.46
N GLU A 129 -17.20 -3.43 2.86
CA GLU A 129 -16.57 -4.27 1.84
C GLU A 129 -16.58 -3.55 0.49
N VAL A 130 -15.42 -3.43 -0.12
CA VAL A 130 -15.25 -2.77 -1.41
C VAL A 130 -15.33 -3.79 -2.53
N HIS A 131 -16.30 -3.60 -3.43
CA HIS A 131 -16.48 -4.41 -4.63
C HIS A 131 -15.81 -3.73 -5.83
N LEU A 132 -15.15 -4.50 -6.69
CA LEU A 132 -14.37 -4.02 -7.82
C LEU A 132 -14.69 -4.82 -9.07
N LYS A 133 -14.62 -4.16 -10.23
CA LYS A 133 -14.59 -4.84 -11.53
C LYS A 133 -13.14 -5.14 -11.94
N ALA A 134 -12.97 -6.11 -12.80
CA ALA A 134 -11.68 -6.38 -13.41
C ALA A 134 -11.12 -5.11 -14.07
N GLY A 135 -9.91 -4.71 -13.68
CA GLY A 135 -9.28 -3.47 -14.11
C GLY A 135 -9.44 -2.28 -13.17
N ASP A 136 -10.38 -2.35 -12.21
CA ASP A 136 -10.50 -1.31 -11.19
C ASP A 136 -9.33 -1.32 -10.22
N GLY A 137 -8.98 -0.14 -9.72
CA GLY A 137 -7.95 0.05 -8.69
C GLY A 137 -8.50 0.70 -7.44
N LEU A 138 -8.31 0.04 -6.28
CA LEU A 138 -8.59 0.63 -4.97
C LEU A 138 -7.32 1.29 -4.42
N LEU A 139 -7.37 2.61 -4.28
CA LEU A 139 -6.28 3.42 -3.74
C LEU A 139 -6.59 3.86 -2.31
N PHE A 140 -5.67 3.62 -1.39
CA PHE A 140 -5.79 4.06 0.00
C PHE A 140 -4.42 4.22 0.66
N VAL A 141 -4.38 5.05 1.71
CA VAL A 141 -3.19 5.21 2.56
C VAL A 141 -3.09 4.06 3.54
N ASP A 142 -1.90 3.57 3.85
CA ASP A 142 -1.71 2.39 4.72
C ASP A 142 -2.22 2.60 6.15
N SER A 143 -2.34 3.85 6.59
CA SER A 143 -2.98 4.22 7.84
C SER A 143 -4.50 3.95 7.89
N LEU A 144 -5.16 3.69 6.76
CA LEU A 144 -6.55 3.26 6.75
C LEU A 144 -6.66 1.88 7.38
N CYS A 145 -7.56 1.72 8.34
CA CYS A 145 -7.86 0.43 8.93
C CYS A 145 -8.52 -0.45 7.87
N HIS A 146 -7.88 -1.57 7.53
CA HIS A 146 -8.31 -2.44 6.43
C HIS A 146 -7.99 -3.91 6.65
N GLY A 147 -8.68 -4.75 5.92
CA GLY A 147 -8.51 -6.19 5.89
C GLY A 147 -9.19 -6.78 4.66
N SER A 148 -9.70 -7.98 4.75
CA SER A 148 -10.57 -8.54 3.71
C SER A 148 -11.70 -9.36 4.30
N ALA A 149 -12.82 -9.40 3.61
CA ALA A 149 -13.93 -10.29 3.93
C ALA A 149 -13.55 -11.76 3.73
N LYS A 150 -14.33 -12.64 4.32
CA LYS A 150 -14.28 -14.08 4.06
C LYS A 150 -14.70 -14.34 2.61
N ARG A 151 -13.95 -15.21 1.91
CA ARG A 151 -14.38 -15.69 0.60
C ARG A 151 -15.20 -16.96 0.74
N VAL A 152 -16.44 -16.91 0.28
CA VAL A 152 -17.37 -18.07 0.29
C VAL A 152 -17.65 -18.59 -1.10
N ASN A 153 -17.48 -17.78 -2.14
CA ASN A 153 -17.69 -18.18 -3.53
C ASN A 153 -16.55 -19.06 -4.03
N ASN A 154 -16.89 -20.00 -4.91
CA ASN A 154 -15.90 -20.82 -5.63
C ASN A 154 -15.00 -19.95 -6.53
N GLY A 155 -13.89 -20.54 -6.97
CA GLY A 155 -12.90 -19.85 -7.79
C GLY A 155 -11.91 -19.02 -6.97
N GLU A 156 -11.31 -18.01 -7.59
CA GLU A 156 -10.23 -17.23 -6.99
C GLU A 156 -10.47 -15.72 -7.08
N ARG A 157 -10.11 -15.01 -6.04
CA ARG A 157 -9.89 -13.56 -6.07
C ARG A 157 -8.44 -13.31 -6.45
N ARG A 158 -8.22 -12.49 -7.48
CA ARG A 158 -6.89 -12.15 -7.97
C ARG A 158 -6.69 -10.63 -7.96
N ILE A 159 -5.79 -10.17 -7.14
CA ILE A 159 -5.39 -8.75 -7.09
C ILE A 159 -3.87 -8.62 -7.15
N VAL A 160 -3.41 -7.54 -7.76
CA VAL A 160 -2.02 -7.09 -7.64
C VAL A 160 -1.97 -5.94 -6.66
N VAL A 161 -1.09 -6.02 -5.70
CA VAL A 161 -0.85 -4.97 -4.70
C VAL A 161 0.43 -4.25 -5.05
N TYR A 162 0.35 -2.93 -5.14
CA TYR A 162 1.50 -2.04 -5.23
C TYR A 162 1.51 -1.13 -4.01
N ARG A 163 2.63 -1.05 -3.33
CA ARG A 163 2.84 -0.17 -2.18
C ARG A 163 3.89 0.85 -2.50
N TYR A 164 3.51 2.11 -2.39
CA TYR A 164 4.37 3.24 -2.67
C TYR A 164 4.61 4.04 -1.41
N GLY A 165 5.84 4.52 -1.26
CA GLY A 165 6.21 5.42 -0.20
C GLY A 165 7.18 6.49 -0.69
N PRO A 166 7.59 7.39 0.19
CA PRO A 166 8.69 8.30 -0.09
C PRO A 166 9.99 7.52 -0.23
N SER A 167 10.87 7.95 -1.13
CA SER A 167 12.12 7.25 -1.42
C SER A 167 13.08 7.14 -0.22
N TRP A 168 12.91 7.99 0.78
CA TRP A 168 13.70 7.96 2.02
C TRP A 168 13.20 6.95 3.07
N GLY A 169 12.01 6.39 2.89
CA GLY A 169 11.36 5.54 3.88
C GLY A 169 10.81 4.23 3.33
N PHE A 170 11.65 3.31 2.95
CA PHE A 170 11.17 1.95 2.69
C PHE A 170 11.15 1.15 4.00
N PHE A 171 10.09 0.37 4.20
CA PHE A 171 9.79 -0.30 5.47
C PHE A 171 9.84 -1.80 5.36
N ARG A 172 9.95 -2.32 4.13
CA ARG A 172 9.86 -3.74 3.85
C ARG A 172 11.20 -4.31 3.39
N HIS A 173 11.16 -5.46 2.79
CA HIS A 173 12.37 -6.11 2.29
C HIS A 173 12.96 -5.30 1.15
N PRO A 174 14.30 -5.16 1.09
CA PRO A 174 14.95 -4.49 0.00
C PRO A 174 14.64 -5.19 -1.31
N TYR A 175 13.79 -4.57 -2.11
CA TYR A 175 13.51 -4.99 -3.47
C TYR A 175 14.72 -4.64 -4.35
N ARG A 176 15.25 -5.63 -5.04
CA ARG A 176 16.31 -5.41 -6.02
C ARG A 176 15.78 -5.80 -7.40
N PRO A 177 15.53 -4.82 -8.28
CA PRO A 177 15.07 -5.10 -9.62
C PRO A 177 16.13 -5.86 -10.41
N SER A 178 15.72 -6.85 -11.23
CA SER A 178 16.65 -7.57 -12.10
C SER A 178 17.24 -6.64 -13.17
N ALA A 179 18.45 -6.95 -13.64
CA ALA A 179 19.07 -6.21 -14.74
C ALA A 179 18.20 -6.22 -16.02
N GLN A 180 17.47 -7.31 -16.25
CA GLN A 180 16.53 -7.42 -17.37
C GLN A 180 15.34 -6.44 -17.23
N LEU A 181 14.79 -6.30 -16.03
CA LEU A 181 13.75 -5.30 -15.76
C LEU A 181 14.30 -3.88 -15.96
N LEU A 182 15.46 -3.57 -15.40
CA LEU A 182 16.06 -2.23 -15.48
C LEU A 182 16.33 -1.78 -16.94
N LYS A 183 16.67 -2.69 -17.85
CA LYS A 183 16.85 -2.36 -19.27
C LYS A 183 15.56 -1.88 -19.93
N ARG A 184 14.40 -2.28 -19.45
CA ARG A 184 13.08 -1.94 -20.01
C ARG A 184 12.48 -0.66 -19.43
N LEU A 185 13.05 -0.14 -18.35
CA LEU A 185 12.50 0.99 -17.62
C LEU A 185 13.12 2.32 -18.08
N SER A 186 12.27 3.36 -18.18
CA SER A 186 12.72 4.73 -18.34
C SER A 186 13.51 5.22 -17.11
N LYS A 187 14.21 6.36 -17.23
CA LYS A 187 14.94 6.98 -16.12
C LYS A 187 14.02 7.22 -14.91
N PHE A 188 12.81 7.71 -15.16
CA PHE A 188 11.82 7.95 -14.11
C PHE A 188 11.35 6.65 -13.43
N GLN A 189 11.05 5.62 -14.22
CA GLN A 189 10.65 4.32 -13.67
C GLN A 189 11.77 3.68 -12.84
N LYS A 190 13.03 3.84 -13.29
CA LYS A 190 14.20 3.37 -12.51
C LYS A 190 14.27 4.04 -11.14
N SER A 191 14.02 5.35 -11.05
CA SER A 191 14.03 6.07 -9.76
C SER A 191 12.94 5.62 -8.78
N ILE A 192 11.88 4.96 -9.27
CA ILE A 192 10.81 4.42 -8.42
C ILE A 192 11.16 3.02 -7.89
N VAL A 193 11.88 2.21 -8.66
CA VAL A 193 12.16 0.81 -8.31
C VAL A 193 13.55 0.58 -7.72
N MET A 194 14.47 1.53 -7.89
CA MET A 194 15.81 1.41 -7.31
C MET A 194 15.77 1.70 -5.81
N PRO A 195 16.37 0.84 -4.97
CA PRO A 195 16.47 1.11 -3.55
C PRO A 195 17.33 2.35 -3.31
N HIS A 196 16.97 3.06 -2.26
CA HIS A 196 17.75 4.17 -1.76
C HIS A 196 19.06 3.65 -1.15
N GLU A 197 20.18 3.98 -1.73
CA GLU A 197 21.49 3.67 -1.14
C GLU A 197 21.93 4.81 -0.23
N LYS A 198 22.43 4.47 0.95
CA LYS A 198 22.96 5.44 1.89
C LYS A 198 24.18 6.11 1.26
N VAL A 199 24.06 7.38 0.94
CA VAL A 199 25.19 8.21 0.50
C VAL A 199 26.03 8.56 1.72
N LEU A 200 27.21 7.97 1.81
CA LEU A 200 28.20 8.41 2.80
C LEU A 200 28.79 9.73 2.32
N THR A 201 28.51 10.80 3.03
CA THR A 201 29.16 12.09 2.77
C THR A 201 30.66 11.98 3.04
N PRO A 202 31.52 12.75 2.35
CA PRO A 202 32.98 12.73 2.57
C PRO A 202 33.41 12.92 4.03
N SER A 203 32.64 13.69 4.81
CA SER A 203 32.87 13.89 6.25
C SER A 203 32.72 12.62 7.08
N ASN A 204 32.02 11.61 6.59
CA ASN A 204 31.83 10.34 7.29
C ASN A 204 32.94 9.33 6.97
N LYS A 205 33.87 9.65 6.06
CA LYS A 205 34.99 8.76 5.72
C LYS A 205 36.13 8.81 6.72
N ASN A 206 36.17 9.83 7.58
CA ASN A 206 37.24 10.06 8.54
C ASN A 206 36.85 9.79 10.00
N SER A 207 35.69 9.17 10.25
CA SER A 207 35.18 8.89 11.59
C SER A 207 35.02 7.40 11.87
N CYS A 208 35.92 6.58 11.29
CA CYS A 208 36.12 5.19 11.67
C CYS A 208 37.52 5.00 12.21
#